data_e8b4a813c8b8eb6cc323d1abca9f336b
#
_entry.id   e8b4a813c8b8eb6cc323d1abca9f336b
#
_cell.length_a   1.000
_cell.length_b   1.000
_cell.length_c   1.000
_cell.angle_alpha   90.00
_cell.angle_beta   90.00
_cell.angle_gamma   90.00
#
_symmetry.space_group_name_H-M   'P 1'
#
loop_
_entity.id
_entity.type
_entity.pdbx_description
1 polymer ?
#
loop_
_entity_poly.entity_id
_entity_poly.type
_entity_poly.pdbx_seq_one_letter_code
_entity_poly.pdbx_strand_id
1 'polypeptide(L)'
;KLFRGYYLRPRSVDDVIEATGLETLRSIKVSKLSGGQQRRLDVAVGLIGNPELLFLDEPTTGFDPSARRAAWQMVKNLQTLGKTVFLTTHYMDEAEYLADRVALMVNGQIIAEGSPADLAGKERFAIKFLLDKPLHNFPETLSINERNKEGAYIIKTDTPEKALFDLTAWALQEGISLQNLNVSKPSLEEIYLQIVDREEVEGNHK
;
A
#
# COMPACT_ATOMS: atom_id res chain seq x y z
N LYS A 1 -10.85 -31.45 4.62
CA LYS A 1 -11.44 -32.33 5.67
C LYS A 1 -10.37 -32.98 6.56
N LEU A 2 -9.25 -33.45 5.98
CA LEU A 2 -8.19 -34.14 6.74
C LEU A 2 -7.67 -33.27 7.90
N PHE A 3 -7.22 -32.05 7.63
CA PHE A 3 -6.64 -31.13 8.65
C PHE A 3 -7.61 -30.78 9.77
N ARG A 4 -8.93 -30.76 9.51
CA ARG A 4 -9.92 -30.52 10.55
C ARG A 4 -9.87 -31.54 11.70
N GLY A 5 -9.48 -32.78 11.38
CA GLY A 5 -9.39 -33.85 12.40
C GLY A 5 -8.27 -33.66 13.42
N TYR A 6 -7.31 -32.75 13.18
CA TYR A 6 -6.21 -32.50 14.11
C TYR A 6 -6.51 -31.47 15.20
N TYR A 7 -7.67 -30.78 15.13
CA TYR A 7 -8.00 -29.71 16.06
C TYR A 7 -9.23 -30.04 16.89
N LEU A 8 -9.25 -29.64 18.16
CA LEU A 8 -10.37 -29.86 19.09
C LEU A 8 -11.60 -29.01 18.76
N ARG A 9 -11.39 -27.78 18.26
CA ARG A 9 -12.45 -26.81 17.93
C ARG A 9 -12.19 -26.18 16.55
N PRO A 10 -12.20 -26.97 15.50
CA PRO A 10 -11.92 -26.46 14.17
C PRO A 10 -13.09 -25.63 13.64
N ARG A 11 -12.78 -24.67 12.76
CA ARG A 11 -13.82 -23.98 11.98
C ARG A 11 -14.54 -24.96 11.03
N SER A 12 -15.73 -24.57 10.62
CA SER A 12 -16.42 -25.25 9.52
C SER A 12 -15.59 -25.15 8.25
N VAL A 13 -15.58 -26.22 7.46
CA VAL A 13 -14.87 -26.24 6.16
C VAL A 13 -15.49 -25.23 5.20
N ASP A 14 -16.82 -25.03 5.28
CA ASP A 14 -17.54 -24.12 4.42
C ASP A 14 -17.16 -22.66 4.73
N ASP A 15 -17.13 -22.28 6.00
CA ASP A 15 -16.71 -20.94 6.45
C ASP A 15 -15.26 -20.65 6.02
N VAL A 16 -14.37 -21.65 6.10
CA VAL A 16 -12.97 -21.48 5.70
C VAL A 16 -12.85 -21.29 4.20
N ILE A 17 -13.58 -22.06 3.40
CA ILE A 17 -13.60 -21.95 1.94
C ILE A 17 -14.13 -20.58 1.52
N GLU A 18 -15.20 -20.10 2.13
CA GLU A 18 -15.78 -18.78 1.89
C GLU A 18 -14.78 -17.67 2.25
N ALA A 19 -14.24 -17.71 3.47
CA ALA A 19 -13.27 -16.71 3.93
C ALA A 19 -12.03 -16.58 3.00
N THR A 20 -11.63 -17.67 2.35
CA THR A 20 -10.46 -17.71 1.48
C THR A 20 -10.78 -17.59 -0.02
N GLY A 21 -12.07 -17.42 -0.39
CA GLY A 21 -12.53 -17.26 -1.77
C GLY A 21 -12.22 -18.49 -2.65
N LEU A 22 -12.44 -19.69 -2.09
CA LEU A 22 -12.17 -20.96 -2.77
C LEU A 22 -13.44 -21.73 -3.18
N GLU A 23 -14.63 -21.09 -3.13
CA GLU A 23 -15.94 -21.75 -3.32
C GLU A 23 -16.03 -22.42 -4.69
N THR A 24 -15.61 -21.73 -5.73
CA THR A 24 -15.66 -22.22 -7.11
C THR A 24 -14.63 -23.32 -7.41
N LEU A 25 -13.68 -23.51 -6.51
CA LEU A 25 -12.55 -24.43 -6.70
C LEU A 25 -12.70 -25.73 -5.90
N ARG A 26 -13.82 -25.94 -5.20
CA ARG A 26 -14.05 -27.11 -4.32
C ARG A 26 -13.83 -28.48 -4.97
N SER A 27 -14.13 -28.61 -6.25
CA SER A 27 -14.00 -29.86 -7.02
C SER A 27 -12.67 -29.96 -7.79
N ILE A 28 -11.85 -28.91 -7.76
CA ILE A 28 -10.59 -28.87 -8.51
C ILE A 28 -9.50 -29.59 -7.71
N LYS A 29 -8.73 -30.42 -8.38
CA LYS A 29 -7.55 -31.07 -7.76
C LYS A 29 -6.49 -30.03 -7.46
N VAL A 30 -5.82 -30.13 -6.31
CA VAL A 30 -4.78 -29.20 -5.86
C VAL A 30 -3.69 -28.99 -6.93
N SER A 31 -3.29 -30.06 -7.61
CA SER A 31 -2.30 -30.00 -8.70
C SER A 31 -2.70 -29.17 -9.92
N LYS A 32 -3.98 -28.78 -10.03
CA LYS A 32 -4.52 -27.94 -11.11
C LYS A 32 -4.77 -26.50 -10.68
N LEU A 33 -4.51 -26.15 -9.43
CA LEU A 33 -4.64 -24.81 -8.93
C LEU A 33 -3.47 -23.94 -9.41
N SER A 34 -3.75 -22.67 -9.73
CA SER A 34 -2.69 -21.67 -9.95
C SER A 34 -1.92 -21.39 -8.65
N GLY A 35 -0.73 -20.79 -8.75
CA GLY A 35 0.08 -20.45 -7.58
C GLY A 35 -0.68 -19.60 -6.56
N GLY A 36 -1.43 -18.58 -7.01
CA GLY A 36 -2.26 -17.76 -6.13
C GLY A 36 -3.42 -18.54 -5.49
N GLN A 37 -4.01 -19.50 -6.19
CA GLN A 37 -5.04 -20.37 -5.65
C GLN A 37 -4.46 -21.36 -4.63
N GLN A 38 -3.26 -21.88 -4.86
CA GLN A 38 -2.54 -22.73 -3.90
C GLN A 38 -2.21 -21.92 -2.62
N ARG A 39 -1.71 -20.70 -2.75
CA ARG A 39 -1.41 -19.86 -1.57
C ARG A 39 -2.66 -19.58 -0.73
N ARG A 40 -3.82 -19.33 -1.37
CA ARG A 40 -5.10 -19.21 -0.63
C ARG A 40 -5.51 -20.52 0.05
N LEU A 41 -5.23 -21.66 -0.56
CA LEU A 41 -5.46 -22.97 0.06
C LEU A 41 -4.56 -23.18 1.27
N ASP A 42 -3.29 -22.75 1.24
CA ASP A 42 -2.37 -22.83 2.38
C ASP A 42 -2.90 -22.02 3.56
N VAL A 43 -3.39 -20.79 3.29
CA VAL A 43 -4.06 -19.97 4.31
C VAL A 43 -5.31 -20.65 4.85
N ALA A 44 -6.12 -21.27 3.97
CA ALA A 44 -7.30 -22.03 4.37
C ALA A 44 -6.95 -23.20 5.30
N VAL A 45 -5.85 -23.91 5.03
CA VAL A 45 -5.35 -24.97 5.90
C VAL A 45 -4.93 -24.43 7.28
N GLY A 46 -4.22 -23.30 7.31
CA GLY A 46 -3.87 -22.63 8.55
C GLY A 46 -5.09 -22.15 9.36
N LEU A 47 -6.11 -21.65 8.66
CA LEU A 47 -7.32 -21.11 9.26
C LEU A 47 -8.23 -22.19 9.88
N ILE A 48 -8.15 -23.45 9.43
CA ILE A 48 -9.04 -24.54 9.89
C ILE A 48 -8.95 -24.78 11.39
N GLY A 49 -7.79 -24.53 12.00
CA GLY A 49 -7.56 -24.63 13.44
C GLY A 49 -8.18 -23.50 14.26
N ASN A 50 -8.79 -22.53 13.60
CA ASN A 50 -9.38 -21.33 14.20
C ASN A 50 -8.38 -20.47 15.01
N PRO A 51 -7.17 -20.20 14.51
CA PRO A 51 -6.19 -19.38 15.22
C PRO A 51 -6.70 -17.95 15.44
N GLU A 52 -6.24 -17.28 16.49
CA GLU A 52 -6.49 -15.86 16.73
C GLU A 52 -5.51 -14.98 15.93
N LEU A 53 -4.30 -15.48 15.71
CA LEU A 53 -3.20 -14.80 15.00
C LEU A 53 -2.71 -15.63 13.83
N LEU A 54 -2.58 -15.01 12.67
CA LEU A 54 -2.01 -15.59 11.46
C LEU A 54 -0.76 -14.79 11.06
N PHE A 55 0.30 -15.51 10.69
CA PHE A 55 1.50 -14.94 10.08
C PHE A 55 1.49 -15.23 8.58
N LEU A 56 1.61 -14.20 7.78
CA LEU A 56 1.67 -14.27 6.32
C LEU A 56 2.97 -13.61 5.86
N ASP A 57 3.89 -14.44 5.39
CA ASP A 57 5.17 -13.96 4.89
C ASP A 57 5.06 -13.75 3.38
N GLU A 58 5.18 -12.49 2.94
CA GLU A 58 5.08 -12.03 1.56
C GLU A 58 3.93 -12.70 0.77
N PRO A 59 2.67 -12.56 1.23
CA PRO A 59 1.57 -13.40 0.75
C PRO A 59 1.23 -13.22 -0.74
N THR A 60 1.67 -12.12 -1.37
CA THR A 60 1.31 -11.80 -2.77
C THR A 60 2.50 -11.71 -3.72
N THR A 61 3.70 -12.05 -3.24
CA THR A 61 4.90 -12.02 -4.08
C THR A 61 4.77 -12.93 -5.30
N GLY A 62 5.06 -12.38 -6.48
CA GLY A 62 4.96 -13.09 -7.75
C GLY A 62 3.53 -13.24 -8.31
N PHE A 63 2.54 -12.61 -7.71
CA PHE A 63 1.16 -12.66 -8.21
C PHE A 63 0.93 -11.63 -9.33
N ASP A 64 0.09 -12.02 -10.27
CA ASP A 64 -0.52 -11.07 -11.18
C ASP A 64 -1.50 -10.11 -10.44
N PRO A 65 -1.87 -8.96 -11.02
CA PRO A 65 -2.73 -7.99 -10.35
C PRO A 65 -4.10 -8.55 -9.89
N SER A 66 -4.66 -9.53 -10.61
CA SER A 66 -5.93 -10.14 -10.25
C SER A 66 -5.78 -11.07 -9.04
N ALA A 67 -4.74 -11.91 -9.04
CA ALA A 67 -4.42 -12.80 -7.93
C ALA A 67 -4.09 -12.00 -6.66
N ARG A 68 -3.35 -10.88 -6.80
CA ARG A 68 -3.03 -9.96 -5.69
C ARG A 68 -4.29 -9.39 -5.05
N ARG A 69 -5.22 -8.85 -5.85
CA ARG A 69 -6.50 -8.34 -5.34
C ARG A 69 -7.32 -9.41 -4.62
N ALA A 70 -7.35 -10.63 -5.15
CA ALA A 70 -8.04 -11.75 -4.51
C ALA A 70 -7.40 -12.14 -3.16
N ALA A 71 -6.07 -12.07 -3.04
CA ALA A 71 -5.36 -12.29 -1.78
C ALA A 71 -5.64 -11.16 -0.77
N TRP A 72 -5.67 -9.91 -1.20
CA TRP A 72 -6.04 -8.78 -0.35
C TRP A 72 -7.47 -8.91 0.19
N GLN A 73 -8.41 -9.30 -0.67
CA GLN A 73 -9.79 -9.54 -0.23
C GLN A 73 -9.85 -10.66 0.81
N MET A 74 -9.08 -11.74 0.62
CA MET A 74 -8.98 -12.81 1.61
C MET A 74 -8.48 -12.27 2.96
N VAL A 75 -7.42 -11.45 2.99
CA VAL A 75 -6.93 -10.85 4.24
C VAL A 75 -7.99 -9.98 4.91
N LYS A 76 -8.72 -9.15 4.13
CA LYS A 76 -9.84 -8.35 4.66
C LYS A 76 -10.96 -9.23 5.24
N ASN A 77 -11.28 -10.35 4.61
CA ASN A 77 -12.24 -11.31 5.15
C ASN A 77 -11.78 -11.90 6.50
N LEU A 78 -10.47 -12.20 6.63
CA LEU A 78 -9.91 -12.68 7.90
C LEU A 78 -10.02 -11.63 9.02
N GLN A 79 -9.77 -10.35 8.70
CA GLN A 79 -9.97 -9.23 9.65
C GLN A 79 -11.44 -9.12 10.08
N THR A 80 -12.38 -9.22 9.15
CA THR A 80 -13.83 -9.21 9.44
C THR A 80 -14.24 -10.38 10.34
N LEU A 81 -13.55 -11.51 10.25
CA LEU A 81 -13.75 -12.66 11.14
C LEU A 81 -13.09 -12.46 12.53
N GLY A 82 -12.58 -11.28 12.84
CA GLY A 82 -11.92 -10.95 14.11
C GLY A 82 -10.53 -11.57 14.26
N LYS A 83 -9.87 -11.93 13.17
CA LYS A 83 -8.51 -12.47 13.22
C LYS A 83 -7.47 -11.36 13.20
N THR A 84 -6.43 -11.53 14.02
CA THR A 84 -5.22 -10.71 13.89
C THR A 84 -4.34 -11.30 12.78
N VAL A 85 -3.96 -10.47 11.82
CA VAL A 85 -3.05 -10.87 10.74
C VAL A 85 -1.77 -10.07 10.87
N PHE A 86 -0.65 -10.76 11.02
CA PHE A 86 0.69 -10.18 10.90
C PHE A 86 1.24 -10.57 9.55
N LEU A 87 1.52 -9.59 8.69
CA LEU A 87 2.07 -9.84 7.36
C LEU A 87 3.39 -9.10 7.15
N THR A 88 4.28 -9.70 6.37
CA THR A 88 5.44 -9.03 5.81
C THR A 88 5.19 -8.76 4.33
N THR A 89 5.64 -7.62 3.84
CA THR A 89 5.57 -7.28 2.42
C THR A 89 6.61 -6.23 2.06
N HIS A 90 7.06 -6.24 0.82
CA HIS A 90 7.84 -5.16 0.22
C HIS A 90 6.98 -4.27 -0.71
N TYR A 91 5.70 -4.58 -0.84
CA TYR A 91 4.74 -3.78 -1.59
C TYR A 91 4.06 -2.78 -0.64
N MET A 92 4.36 -1.50 -0.80
CA MET A 92 3.82 -0.45 0.06
C MET A 92 2.32 -0.24 -0.13
N ASP A 93 1.81 -0.43 -1.35
CA ASP A 93 0.37 -0.41 -1.66
C ASP A 93 -0.40 -1.53 -0.94
N GLU A 94 0.20 -2.70 -0.75
CA GLU A 94 -0.37 -3.78 0.06
C GLU A 94 -0.46 -3.37 1.53
N ALA A 95 0.60 -2.80 2.09
CA ALA A 95 0.62 -2.31 3.46
C ALA A 95 -0.42 -1.19 3.67
N GLU A 96 -0.49 -0.21 2.77
CA GLU A 96 -1.50 0.86 2.83
C GLU A 96 -2.94 0.33 2.80
N TYR A 97 -3.20 -0.67 1.95
CA TYR A 97 -4.55 -1.19 1.78
C TYR A 97 -5.01 -2.10 2.91
N LEU A 98 -4.09 -2.91 3.47
CA LEU A 98 -4.43 -3.99 4.41
C LEU A 98 -4.23 -3.63 5.86
N ALA A 99 -3.19 -2.88 6.19
CA ALA A 99 -2.72 -2.76 7.56
C ALA A 99 -3.44 -1.66 8.35
N ASP A 100 -3.77 -1.97 9.60
CA ASP A 100 -4.16 -0.97 10.60
C ASP A 100 -2.92 -0.29 11.20
N ARG A 101 -1.79 -1.03 11.28
CA ARG A 101 -0.48 -0.54 11.74
C ARG A 101 0.62 -1.10 10.85
N VAL A 102 1.61 -0.27 10.56
CA VAL A 102 2.79 -0.59 9.76
C VAL A 102 4.03 -0.31 10.58
N ALA A 103 5.03 -1.18 10.48
CA ALA A 103 6.40 -0.93 10.94
C ALA A 103 7.31 -0.95 9.71
N LEU A 104 7.96 0.18 9.42
CA LEU A 104 8.95 0.29 8.35
C LEU A 104 10.32 -0.16 8.87
N MET A 105 10.93 -1.11 8.17
CA MET A 105 12.21 -1.68 8.57
C MET A 105 13.27 -1.40 7.51
N VAL A 106 14.43 -0.88 7.94
CA VAL A 106 15.62 -0.67 7.11
C VAL A 106 16.81 -1.26 7.86
N ASN A 107 17.65 -2.02 7.16
CA ASN A 107 18.85 -2.65 7.72
C ASN A 107 18.59 -3.43 9.03
N GLY A 108 17.41 -4.06 9.17
CA GLY A 108 17.03 -4.84 10.35
C GLY A 108 16.55 -4.01 11.55
N GLN A 109 16.41 -2.69 11.39
CA GLN A 109 15.90 -1.79 12.43
C GLN A 109 14.54 -1.20 12.03
N ILE A 110 13.64 -1.09 13.00
CA ILE A 110 12.37 -0.38 12.79
C ILE A 110 12.65 1.12 12.88
N ILE A 111 12.41 1.81 11.77
CA ILE A 111 12.68 3.26 11.62
C ILE A 111 11.44 4.12 11.77
N ALA A 112 10.26 3.56 11.53
CA ALA A 112 8.98 4.22 11.73
C ALA A 112 7.89 3.19 12.01
N GLU A 113 6.92 3.56 12.86
CA GLU A 113 5.77 2.73 13.21
C GLU A 113 4.54 3.61 13.41
N GLY A 114 3.39 3.17 12.90
CA GLY A 114 2.11 3.87 13.04
C GLY A 114 1.04 3.30 12.12
N SER A 115 -0.13 3.94 12.07
CA SER A 115 -1.07 3.67 10.99
C SER A 115 -0.52 4.22 9.66
N PRO A 116 -0.92 3.65 8.49
CA PRO A 116 -0.55 4.25 7.21
C PRO A 116 -0.91 5.74 7.13
N ALA A 117 -2.06 6.13 7.67
CA ALA A 117 -2.52 7.50 7.70
C ALA A 117 -1.67 8.40 8.62
N ASP A 118 -1.20 7.89 9.76
CA ASP A 118 -0.35 8.66 10.68
C ASP A 118 1.05 8.85 10.11
N LEU A 119 1.59 7.82 9.44
CA LEU A 119 2.87 7.91 8.76
C LEU A 119 2.81 8.93 7.62
N ALA A 120 1.75 8.88 6.81
CA ALA A 120 1.47 9.87 5.76
C ALA A 120 1.02 11.24 6.29
N GLY A 121 0.37 11.27 7.46
CA GLY A 121 -0.31 12.46 7.99
C GLY A 121 0.61 13.56 8.52
N LYS A 122 1.88 13.24 8.81
CA LYS A 122 2.89 14.23 9.20
C LYS A 122 3.44 15.01 8.00
N GLU A 123 3.19 14.54 6.80
CA GLU A 123 3.65 15.15 5.57
C GLU A 123 2.56 16.03 4.96
N ARG A 124 3.00 17.10 4.29
CA ARG A 124 2.14 18.04 3.58
C ARG A 124 1.56 17.40 2.32
N PHE A 125 0.41 17.91 1.88
CA PHE A 125 -0.09 17.56 0.56
C PHE A 125 0.93 17.94 -0.53
N ALA A 126 1.09 17.08 -1.52
CA ALA A 126 1.89 17.34 -2.69
C ALA A 126 0.98 17.58 -3.91
N ILE A 127 1.15 18.74 -4.55
CA ILE A 127 0.55 19.05 -5.85
C ILE A 127 1.64 18.81 -6.88
N LYS A 128 1.47 17.76 -7.71
CA LYS A 128 2.40 17.36 -8.75
C LYS A 128 1.83 17.72 -10.13
N PHE A 129 2.62 18.34 -11.00
CA PHE A 129 2.18 18.72 -12.35
C PHE A 129 3.35 18.86 -13.32
N LEU A 130 3.06 18.70 -14.59
CA LEU A 130 3.97 19.03 -15.69
C LEU A 130 3.46 20.28 -16.40
N LEU A 131 4.36 21.04 -17.01
CA LEU A 131 4.04 22.21 -17.82
C LEU A 131 4.34 21.91 -19.28
N ASP A 132 3.47 22.38 -20.17
CA ASP A 132 3.65 22.34 -21.62
C ASP A 132 4.58 23.47 -22.13
N LYS A 133 4.81 24.48 -21.29
CA LYS A 133 5.67 25.63 -21.57
C LYS A 133 6.63 25.92 -20.42
N PRO A 134 7.73 26.65 -20.66
CA PRO A 134 8.61 27.09 -19.58
C PRO A 134 7.89 27.90 -18.52
N LEU A 135 8.36 27.79 -17.28
CA LEU A 135 7.84 28.50 -16.12
C LEU A 135 8.14 30.00 -16.26
N HIS A 136 7.10 30.83 -16.27
CA HIS A 136 7.20 32.30 -16.25
C HIS A 136 6.21 32.88 -15.24
N ASN A 137 6.53 33.99 -14.60
CA ASN A 137 5.67 34.74 -13.69
C ASN A 137 4.95 33.86 -12.66
N PHE A 138 5.67 32.88 -12.09
CA PHE A 138 5.07 31.96 -11.13
C PHE A 138 4.64 32.72 -9.86
N PRO A 139 3.46 32.43 -9.30
CA PRO A 139 2.96 33.19 -8.13
C PRO A 139 3.91 33.09 -6.94
N GLU A 140 4.24 34.19 -6.32
CA GLU A 140 5.04 34.23 -5.08
C GLU A 140 4.35 33.53 -3.90
N THR A 141 3.01 33.40 -3.97
CA THR A 141 2.21 32.67 -2.97
C THR A 141 2.42 31.16 -3.02
N LEU A 142 2.98 30.66 -4.09
CA LEU A 142 3.28 29.23 -4.32
C LEU A 142 4.78 29.01 -4.37
N SER A 143 5.28 28.08 -3.57
CA SER A 143 6.68 27.68 -3.59
C SER A 143 6.83 26.32 -4.28
N ILE A 144 7.57 26.25 -5.38
CA ILE A 144 8.00 24.98 -5.95
C ILE A 144 9.08 24.41 -5.03
N ASN A 145 8.78 23.29 -4.39
CA ASN A 145 9.69 22.66 -3.43
C ASN A 145 10.78 21.84 -4.12
N GLU A 146 10.39 21.14 -5.19
CA GLU A 146 11.28 20.23 -5.90
C GLU A 146 10.79 19.97 -7.32
N ARG A 147 11.65 19.38 -8.13
CA ARG A 147 11.33 18.83 -9.44
C ARG A 147 11.81 17.38 -9.48
N ASN A 148 10.90 16.45 -9.74
CA ASN A 148 11.25 15.04 -9.75
C ASN A 148 12.07 14.63 -10.98
N LYS A 149 12.56 13.40 -11.02
CA LYS A 149 13.36 12.85 -12.12
C LYS A 149 12.61 12.83 -13.47
N GLU A 150 11.28 12.82 -13.43
CA GLU A 150 10.41 12.86 -14.61
C GLU A 150 10.11 14.28 -15.09
N GLY A 151 10.63 15.29 -14.38
CA GLY A 151 10.46 16.70 -14.70
C GLY A 151 9.21 17.34 -14.15
N ALA A 152 8.40 16.64 -13.35
CA ALA A 152 7.22 17.20 -12.72
C ALA A 152 7.61 18.15 -11.58
N TYR A 153 6.93 19.28 -11.52
CA TYR A 153 7.01 20.24 -10.43
C TYR A 153 6.20 19.76 -9.24
N ILE A 154 6.68 20.00 -8.03
CA ILE A 154 6.03 19.57 -6.77
C ILE A 154 5.91 20.77 -5.85
N ILE A 155 4.67 21.05 -5.43
CA ILE A 155 4.34 22.03 -4.39
C ILE A 155 3.87 21.27 -3.17
N LYS A 156 4.52 21.49 -2.02
CA LYS A 156 4.10 20.93 -0.71
C LYS A 156 3.30 21.99 0.07
N THR A 157 2.09 21.62 0.48
CA THR A 157 1.17 22.57 1.13
C THR A 157 0.29 21.91 2.19
N ASP A 158 -0.07 22.67 3.22
CA ASP A 158 -1.07 22.28 4.23
C ASP A 158 -2.50 22.69 3.82
N THR A 159 -2.62 23.54 2.78
CA THR A 159 -3.89 24.07 2.27
C THR A 159 -4.01 23.80 0.77
N PRO A 160 -4.26 22.52 0.38
CA PRO A 160 -4.22 22.10 -1.03
C PRO A 160 -5.27 22.81 -1.89
N GLU A 161 -6.44 23.14 -1.31
CA GLU A 161 -7.52 23.83 -2.05
C GLU A 161 -7.08 25.22 -2.50
N LYS A 162 -6.45 25.98 -1.59
CA LYS A 162 -5.94 27.32 -1.89
C LYS A 162 -4.79 27.25 -2.89
N ALA A 163 -3.83 26.39 -2.65
CA ALA A 163 -2.69 26.23 -3.55
C ALA A 163 -3.10 25.79 -4.96
N LEU A 164 -4.10 24.91 -5.06
CA LEU A 164 -4.66 24.46 -6.33
C LEU A 164 -5.39 25.62 -7.06
N PHE A 165 -6.14 26.42 -6.31
CA PHE A 165 -6.80 27.60 -6.88
C PHE A 165 -5.79 28.60 -7.44
N ASP A 166 -4.77 28.95 -6.67
CA ASP A 166 -3.72 29.90 -7.09
C ASP A 166 -2.96 29.36 -8.31
N LEU A 167 -2.60 28.05 -8.30
CA LEU A 167 -1.93 27.39 -9.40
C LEU A 167 -2.73 27.38 -10.70
N THR A 168 -4.01 27.04 -10.62
CA THR A 168 -4.89 26.96 -11.78
C THR A 168 -5.24 28.34 -12.32
N ALA A 169 -5.43 29.34 -11.46
CA ALA A 169 -5.64 30.74 -11.86
C ALA A 169 -4.44 31.30 -12.62
N TRP A 170 -3.23 31.08 -12.09
CA TRP A 170 -1.99 31.44 -12.79
C TRP A 170 -1.85 30.76 -14.15
N ALA A 171 -2.08 29.44 -14.19
CA ALA A 171 -1.94 28.68 -15.45
C ALA A 171 -2.90 29.20 -16.55
N LEU A 172 -4.15 29.53 -16.16
CA LEU A 172 -5.12 30.13 -17.08
C LEU A 172 -4.70 31.52 -17.56
N GLN A 173 -4.18 32.36 -16.66
CA GLN A 173 -3.71 33.72 -17.03
C GLN A 173 -2.53 33.70 -18.00
N GLU A 174 -1.57 32.78 -17.78
CA GLU A 174 -0.38 32.65 -18.64
C GLU A 174 -0.64 31.79 -19.88
N GLY A 175 -1.83 31.21 -20.02
CA GLY A 175 -2.16 30.31 -21.14
C GLY A 175 -1.29 29.05 -21.16
N ILE A 176 -0.99 28.51 -19.97
CA ILE A 176 -0.19 27.31 -19.74
C ILE A 176 -1.13 26.15 -19.41
N SER A 177 -0.83 24.96 -19.95
CA SER A 177 -1.57 23.75 -19.62
C SER A 177 -0.85 22.97 -18.53
N LEU A 178 -1.59 22.67 -17.45
CA LEU A 178 -1.14 21.78 -16.38
C LEU A 178 -1.42 20.33 -16.80
N GLN A 179 -0.35 19.57 -17.05
CA GLN A 179 -0.47 18.16 -17.42
C GLN A 179 -0.21 17.28 -16.21
N ASN A 180 -0.88 16.12 -16.15
CA ASN A 180 -0.76 15.14 -15.06
C ASN A 180 -0.94 15.76 -13.67
N LEU A 181 -1.84 16.74 -13.55
CA LEU A 181 -2.15 17.40 -12.28
C LEU A 181 -2.70 16.37 -11.29
N ASN A 182 -1.98 16.20 -10.19
CA ASN A 182 -2.34 15.29 -9.09
C ASN A 182 -2.18 16.01 -7.76
N VAL A 183 -3.12 15.79 -6.86
CA VAL A 183 -3.09 16.30 -5.49
C VAL A 183 -3.26 15.11 -4.55
N SER A 184 -2.23 14.78 -3.81
CA SER A 184 -2.21 13.64 -2.90
C SER A 184 -1.37 13.91 -1.65
N LYS A 185 -1.62 13.16 -0.59
CA LYS A 185 -0.59 12.97 0.44
C LYS A 185 0.47 12.02 -0.09
N PRO A 186 1.71 12.09 0.40
CA PRO A 186 2.73 11.11 0.05
C PRO A 186 2.26 9.69 0.38
N SER A 187 2.57 8.75 -0.51
CA SER A 187 2.37 7.32 -0.26
C SER A 187 3.38 6.80 0.75
N LEU A 188 3.12 5.62 1.34
CA LEU A 188 4.11 4.94 2.18
C LEU A 188 5.43 4.68 1.42
N GLU A 189 5.35 4.44 0.11
CA GLU A 189 6.54 4.26 -0.74
C GLU A 189 7.39 5.54 -0.80
N GLU A 190 6.75 6.69 -1.02
CA GLU A 190 7.45 7.98 -1.04
C GLU A 190 8.07 8.31 0.32
N ILE A 191 7.38 7.98 1.41
CA ILE A 191 7.89 8.17 2.78
C ILE A 191 9.07 7.25 3.04
N TYR A 192 8.96 5.98 2.67
CA TYR A 192 10.04 5.00 2.80
C TYR A 192 11.31 5.46 2.06
N LEU A 193 11.17 5.89 0.80
CA LEU A 193 12.29 6.40 0.01
C LEU A 193 12.95 7.62 0.64
N GLN A 194 12.16 8.57 1.15
CA GLN A 194 12.68 9.75 1.86
C GLN A 194 13.47 9.39 3.12
N ILE A 195 13.05 8.36 3.85
CA ILE A 195 13.75 7.91 5.05
C ILE A 195 15.06 7.21 4.67
N VAL A 196 15.02 6.32 3.67
CA VAL A 196 16.22 5.61 3.18
C VAL A 196 17.27 6.60 2.67
N ASP A 197 16.86 7.58 1.85
CA ASP A 197 17.76 8.60 1.32
C ASP A 197 18.43 9.41 2.46
N ARG A 198 17.71 9.70 3.55
CA ARG A 198 18.28 10.39 4.72
C ARG A 198 19.31 9.53 5.46
N GLU A 199 19.02 8.25 5.67
CA GLU A 199 19.95 7.34 6.34
C GLU A 199 21.24 7.10 5.54
N GLU A 200 21.15 7.02 4.20
CA GLU A 200 22.32 6.89 3.34
C GLU A 200 23.23 8.13 3.39
N VAL A 201 22.65 9.32 3.50
CA VAL A 201 23.40 10.58 3.63
C VAL A 201 24.07 10.67 4.99
N GLU A 202 23.40 10.27 6.07
CA GLU A 202 23.97 10.28 7.42
C GLU A 202 24.98 9.15 7.65
N GLY A 203 24.81 8.01 7.00
CA GLY A 203 25.75 6.86 7.07
C GLY A 203 27.08 7.09 6.35
N ASN A 204 27.11 7.97 5.33
CA ASN A 204 28.34 8.32 4.58
C ASN A 204 29.24 9.36 5.28
N HIS A 205 28.83 9.84 6.45
CA HIS A 205 29.61 10.83 7.25
C HIS A 205 30.24 10.20 8.52
N LYS A 206 30.24 8.88 8.62
CA LYS A 206 30.98 8.12 9.65
C LYS A 206 32.06 7.27 9.00
#